data_61a4f2de4b136b856ca316c64bd8d040
#
_entry.id   61a4f2de4b136b856ca316c64bd8d040
#
_cell.length_a   1.000
_cell.length_b   1.000
_cell.length_c   1.000
_cell.angle_alpha   90.00
_cell.angle_beta   90.00
_cell.angle_gamma   90.00
#
_symmetry.space_group_name_H-M   'P 1'
#
loop_
_entity.id
_entity.type
_entity.pdbx_description
1 polymer ?
#
loop_
_entity_poly.entity_id
_entity_poly.type
_entity_poly.pdbx_seq_one_letter_code
_entity_poly.pdbx_strand_id
1 'polypeptide(L)'
;MRRLVGFMLAGMAVGVFGGSPAHGQSAADLFGSARTSGLGYASTALTAAVGVQANPGASALQERRTVSFFAREAFGFAALRYGAVYGTWPADWGAVSVGASTFGGEGYREVHYSLGYARGLQFGTSRTVHVGLTGRYYYTRIDGYGGAGALGVHLGILLPLLPSLHLGAHATNVNSPSLVEGEALPQTLSVGLRYRATSRLLVVTDVFKDLSYPASVRAGVEVRPISMLALRAGVTSSPTRFTGGVGVRLGWIRAHLAAEQHPTLGWSPSASIDVRW
;
A
#
# COMPACT_ATOMS: atom_id res chain seq x y z
N MET A 1 -38.75 -23.08 -16.94
CA MET A 1 -38.82 -21.69 -16.41
C MET A 1 -37.38 -21.20 -16.20
N ARG A 2 -36.84 -20.49 -17.19
CA ARG A 2 -35.49 -19.92 -17.17
C ARG A 2 -35.58 -18.52 -16.56
N ARG A 3 -34.88 -18.26 -15.44
CA ARG A 3 -34.73 -16.91 -14.90
C ARG A 3 -33.45 -16.31 -15.48
N LEU A 4 -33.60 -15.32 -16.35
CA LEU A 4 -32.54 -14.39 -16.75
C LEU A 4 -32.18 -13.51 -15.56
N VAL A 5 -30.91 -13.56 -15.16
CA VAL A 5 -30.30 -12.58 -14.25
C VAL A 5 -29.68 -11.51 -15.14
N GLY A 6 -30.31 -10.33 -15.17
CA GLY A 6 -29.78 -9.17 -15.89
C GLY A 6 -28.57 -8.60 -15.16
N PHE A 7 -27.43 -8.50 -15.86
CA PHE A 7 -26.26 -7.76 -15.43
C PHE A 7 -26.51 -6.27 -15.68
N MET A 8 -26.69 -5.50 -14.62
CA MET A 8 -26.60 -4.04 -14.68
C MET A 8 -25.12 -3.64 -14.67
N LEU A 9 -24.60 -3.31 -15.84
CA LEU A 9 -23.35 -2.56 -15.99
C LEU A 9 -23.66 -1.09 -15.66
N ALA A 10 -23.28 -0.63 -14.47
CA ALA A 10 -23.26 0.79 -14.15
C ALA A 10 -22.11 1.44 -14.91
N GLY A 11 -22.42 2.21 -15.94
CA GLY A 11 -21.50 3.04 -16.69
C GLY A 11 -20.93 4.13 -15.78
N MET A 12 -19.62 4.08 -15.48
CA MET A 12 -18.87 5.16 -14.85
C MET A 12 -18.59 6.23 -15.90
N ALA A 13 -19.30 7.35 -15.84
CA ALA A 13 -19.00 8.53 -16.65
C ALA A 13 -17.65 9.11 -16.23
N VAL A 14 -16.67 9.04 -17.12
CA VAL A 14 -15.38 9.72 -16.97
C VAL A 14 -15.59 11.19 -17.29
N GLY A 15 -15.78 12.01 -16.26
CA GLY A 15 -15.76 13.46 -16.37
C GLY A 15 -14.35 13.95 -16.71
N VAL A 16 -14.22 14.65 -17.84
CA VAL A 16 -12.97 15.37 -18.21
C VAL A 16 -12.83 16.56 -17.25
N PHE A 17 -11.94 16.45 -16.26
CA PHE A 17 -11.59 17.56 -15.38
C PHE A 17 -10.51 18.43 -16.03
N GLY A 18 -10.83 19.72 -16.18
CA GLY A 18 -9.90 20.75 -16.64
C GLY A 18 -8.66 20.86 -15.73
N GLY A 19 -7.55 21.28 -16.32
CA GLY A 19 -6.22 21.29 -15.72
C GLY A 19 -6.16 21.98 -14.37
N SER A 20 -5.92 21.19 -13.33
CA SER A 20 -5.56 21.64 -11.99
C SER A 20 -4.07 21.98 -11.95
N PRO A 21 -3.63 22.97 -11.15
CA PRO A 21 -2.21 23.23 -10.95
C PRO A 21 -1.47 21.95 -10.52
N ALA A 22 -0.27 21.76 -11.03
CA ALA A 22 0.56 20.60 -10.72
C ALA A 22 0.93 20.64 -9.22
N HIS A 23 0.23 19.86 -8.41
CA HIS A 23 0.62 19.61 -7.04
C HIS A 23 1.68 18.49 -7.03
N GLY A 24 2.73 18.64 -6.24
CA GLY A 24 3.77 17.65 -6.06
C GLY A 24 3.16 16.30 -5.63
N GLN A 25 3.83 15.20 -5.96
CA GLN A 25 3.39 13.86 -5.61
C GLN A 25 3.66 13.60 -4.12
N SER A 26 2.69 13.03 -3.41
CA SER A 26 2.92 12.58 -2.04
C SER A 26 3.96 11.45 -2.00
N ALA A 27 4.95 11.56 -1.12
CA ALA A 27 5.95 10.50 -0.88
C ALA A 27 5.31 9.19 -0.36
N ALA A 28 4.07 9.24 0.12
CA ALA A 28 3.34 8.06 0.62
C ALA A 28 3.22 6.93 -0.42
N ASP A 29 3.23 7.25 -1.71
CA ASP A 29 3.13 6.26 -2.80
C ASP A 29 4.45 5.52 -3.08
N LEU A 30 5.55 5.96 -2.50
CA LEU A 30 6.83 5.26 -2.62
C LEU A 30 6.85 3.96 -1.81
N PHE A 31 6.01 3.86 -0.78
CA PHE A 31 5.96 2.71 0.13
C PHE A 31 5.03 1.62 -0.41
N GLY A 32 5.36 0.37 -0.11
CA GLY A 32 4.48 -0.75 -0.46
C GLY A 32 5.21 -1.95 -1.04
N SER A 33 4.64 -2.51 -2.08
CA SER A 33 5.19 -3.65 -2.84
C SER A 33 4.83 -3.52 -4.31
N ALA A 34 5.51 -4.23 -5.19
CA ALA A 34 5.14 -4.28 -6.61
C ALA A 34 3.70 -4.82 -6.81
N ARG A 35 3.20 -5.64 -5.88
CA ARG A 35 1.80 -6.06 -5.90
C ARG A 35 0.84 -4.89 -5.70
N THR A 36 1.09 -4.03 -4.71
CA THR A 36 0.24 -2.86 -4.43
C THR A 36 0.38 -1.81 -5.51
N SER A 37 1.60 -1.59 -6.03
CA SER A 37 1.84 -0.70 -7.17
C SER A 37 1.02 -1.14 -8.38
N GLY A 38 1.04 -2.43 -8.75
CA GLY A 38 0.24 -2.96 -9.87
C GLY A 38 -1.28 -2.90 -9.66
N LEU A 39 -1.76 -2.61 -8.46
CA LEU A 39 -3.18 -2.45 -8.10
C LEU A 39 -3.58 -0.97 -7.92
N GLY A 40 -2.85 -0.02 -8.51
CA GLY A 40 -3.13 1.40 -8.37
C GLY A 40 -2.99 1.91 -6.94
N TYR A 41 -2.14 1.26 -6.14
CA TYR A 41 -1.93 1.56 -4.70
C TYR A 41 -3.16 1.37 -3.81
N ALA A 42 -4.25 0.80 -4.31
CA ALA A 42 -5.41 0.44 -3.51
C ALA A 42 -5.04 -0.75 -2.60
N SER A 43 -4.61 -0.46 -1.38
CA SER A 43 -4.00 -1.43 -0.47
C SER A 43 -4.57 -1.44 0.95
N THR A 44 -5.42 -0.48 1.29
CA THR A 44 -5.90 -0.24 2.67
C THR A 44 -6.66 -1.45 3.25
N ALA A 45 -7.41 -2.19 2.42
CA ALA A 45 -8.10 -3.41 2.84
C ALA A 45 -7.39 -4.70 2.39
N LEU A 46 -6.18 -4.61 1.79
CA LEU A 46 -5.42 -5.78 1.36
C LEU A 46 -4.78 -6.50 2.55
N THR A 47 -4.96 -7.81 2.59
CA THR A 47 -4.21 -8.70 3.47
C THR A 47 -2.93 -9.14 2.75
N ALA A 48 -1.91 -8.31 2.78
CA ALA A 48 -0.63 -8.56 2.13
C ALA A 48 0.51 -8.61 3.15
N ALA A 49 1.63 -9.18 2.75
CA ALA A 49 2.85 -9.26 3.56
C ALA A 49 3.40 -7.90 4.02
N VAL A 50 3.03 -6.84 3.33
CA VAL A 50 3.44 -5.45 3.57
C VAL A 50 2.47 -4.67 4.48
N GLY A 51 1.72 -5.36 5.35
CA GLY A 51 0.75 -4.74 6.25
C GLY A 51 1.30 -3.57 7.05
N VAL A 52 2.55 -3.65 7.51
CA VAL A 52 3.23 -2.57 8.23
C VAL A 52 3.37 -1.28 7.41
N GLN A 53 3.29 -1.36 6.10
CA GLN A 53 3.39 -0.22 5.18
C GLN A 53 2.03 0.24 4.65
N ALA A 54 1.12 -0.73 4.38
CA ALA A 54 -0.17 -0.45 3.76
C ALA A 54 -1.27 -0.18 4.79
N ASN A 55 -1.44 -1.10 5.76
CA ASN A 55 -2.40 -0.99 6.86
C ASN A 55 -1.91 -1.90 7.99
N PRO A 56 -1.47 -1.35 9.12
CA PRO A 56 -0.99 -2.15 10.24
C PRO A 56 -1.97 -3.23 10.70
N GLY A 57 -3.28 -2.94 10.71
CA GLY A 57 -4.31 -3.91 11.11
C GLY A 57 -4.34 -5.16 10.24
N ALA A 58 -3.91 -5.07 8.98
CA ALA A 58 -3.85 -6.22 8.08
C ALA A 58 -2.78 -7.26 8.49
N SER A 59 -1.79 -6.88 9.30
CA SER A 59 -0.77 -7.79 9.83
C SER A 59 -1.37 -8.85 10.75
N ALA A 60 -2.46 -8.54 11.47
CA ALA A 60 -3.16 -9.50 12.34
C ALA A 60 -3.84 -10.66 11.59
N LEU A 61 -4.00 -10.55 10.27
CA LEU A 61 -4.53 -11.62 9.41
C LEU A 61 -3.42 -12.44 8.73
N GLN A 62 -2.15 -12.19 9.04
CA GLN A 62 -1.06 -13.01 8.53
C GLN A 62 -0.98 -14.32 9.32
N GLU A 63 -1.08 -15.45 8.62
CA GLU A 63 -1.00 -16.80 9.22
C GLU A 63 0.43 -17.36 9.14
N ARG A 64 1.29 -16.76 8.35
CA ARG A 64 2.66 -17.23 8.09
C ARG A 64 3.67 -16.14 8.29
N ARG A 65 4.83 -16.52 8.80
CA ARG A 65 6.00 -15.63 8.82
C ARG A 65 6.33 -15.22 7.39
N THR A 66 6.60 -13.94 7.20
CA THR A 66 6.87 -13.40 5.88
C THR A 66 8.00 -12.41 5.95
N VAL A 67 8.91 -12.50 4.99
CA VAL A 67 9.89 -11.44 4.70
C VAL A 67 9.68 -11.00 3.26
N SER A 68 9.63 -9.68 3.05
CA SER A 68 9.40 -9.06 1.75
C SER A 68 10.52 -8.10 1.42
N PHE A 69 11.03 -8.18 0.21
CA PHE A 69 11.97 -7.23 -0.37
C PHE A 69 11.25 -6.44 -1.45
N PHE A 70 11.47 -5.15 -1.50
CA PHE A 70 10.87 -4.27 -2.48
C PHE A 70 11.90 -3.29 -3.03
N ALA A 71 11.88 -3.07 -4.34
CA ALA A 71 12.66 -2.06 -5.03
C ALA A 71 11.80 -1.32 -6.05
N ARG A 72 12.03 -0.02 -6.19
CA ARG A 72 11.39 0.85 -7.17
C ARG A 72 12.37 1.89 -7.65
N GLU A 73 12.27 2.25 -8.93
CA GLU A 73 12.93 3.40 -9.50
C GLU A 73 11.85 4.34 -10.05
N ALA A 74 11.70 5.52 -9.46
CA ALA A 74 10.66 6.44 -9.89
C ALA A 74 11.13 7.19 -11.14
N PHE A 75 10.29 7.16 -12.18
CA PHE A 75 10.45 7.88 -13.45
C PHE A 75 11.76 7.59 -14.19
N GLY A 76 12.41 6.45 -13.92
CA GLY A 76 13.70 6.10 -14.52
C GLY A 76 14.90 6.87 -13.98
N PHE A 77 14.75 7.60 -12.87
CA PHE A 77 15.84 8.36 -12.26
C PHE A 77 16.48 7.57 -11.12
N ALA A 78 17.78 7.28 -11.25
CA ALA A 78 18.56 6.58 -10.23
C ALA A 78 18.57 7.31 -8.86
N ALA A 79 18.49 8.64 -8.87
CA ALA A 79 18.40 9.45 -7.66
C ALA A 79 17.06 9.28 -6.91
N LEU A 80 16.04 8.71 -7.56
CA LEU A 80 14.72 8.45 -6.97
C LEU A 80 14.49 6.95 -6.73
N ARG A 81 15.55 6.23 -6.40
CA ARG A 81 15.48 4.81 -6.03
C ARG A 81 14.96 4.65 -4.61
N TYR A 82 14.04 3.71 -4.48
CA TYR A 82 13.51 3.26 -3.21
C TYR A 82 13.80 1.77 -3.05
N GLY A 83 14.32 1.39 -1.89
CA GLY A 83 14.54 0.00 -1.50
C GLY A 83 13.99 -0.26 -0.12
N ALA A 84 13.42 -1.44 0.12
CA ALA A 84 12.86 -1.78 1.41
C ALA A 84 12.91 -3.27 1.72
N VAL A 85 12.98 -3.59 3.02
CA VAL A 85 12.77 -4.92 3.57
C VAL A 85 11.73 -4.85 4.68
N TYR A 86 10.79 -5.79 4.68
CA TYR A 86 9.72 -5.89 5.67
C TYR A 86 9.61 -7.31 6.17
N GLY A 87 9.39 -7.47 7.47
CA GLY A 87 9.12 -8.76 8.09
C GLY A 87 7.83 -8.72 8.90
N THR A 88 7.07 -9.82 8.89
CA THR A 88 5.88 -10.00 9.74
C THR A 88 5.90 -11.39 10.36
N TRP A 89 5.74 -11.43 11.67
CA TRP A 89 5.73 -12.64 12.49
C TRP A 89 4.40 -12.75 13.23
N PRO A 90 3.48 -13.62 12.77
CA PRO A 90 2.28 -13.94 13.51
C PRO A 90 2.59 -14.78 14.75
N ALA A 91 1.84 -14.55 15.82
CA ALA A 91 1.82 -15.30 17.07
C ALA A 91 0.40 -15.35 17.63
N ASP A 92 0.12 -16.21 18.60
CA ASP A 92 -1.22 -16.39 19.18
C ASP A 92 -1.74 -15.11 19.85
N TRP A 93 -0.83 -14.27 20.34
CA TRP A 93 -1.17 -12.99 20.99
C TRP A 93 -1.29 -11.81 20.00
N GLY A 94 -1.00 -12.01 18.71
CA GLY A 94 -1.05 -10.98 17.67
C GLY A 94 0.07 -11.14 16.66
N ALA A 95 0.35 -10.11 15.87
CA ALA A 95 1.42 -10.10 14.89
C ALA A 95 2.38 -8.93 15.13
N VAL A 96 3.68 -9.19 15.10
CA VAL A 96 4.73 -8.17 15.11
C VAL A 96 5.24 -7.98 13.69
N SER A 97 5.49 -6.74 13.32
CA SER A 97 6.05 -6.39 12.01
C SER A 97 7.22 -5.43 12.18
N VAL A 98 8.25 -5.62 11.40
CA VAL A 98 9.41 -4.72 11.33
C VAL A 98 9.66 -4.32 9.88
N GLY A 99 10.31 -3.18 9.69
CA GLY A 99 10.69 -2.74 8.35
C GLY A 99 11.85 -1.77 8.37
N ALA A 100 12.61 -1.80 7.29
CA ALA A 100 13.61 -0.80 6.99
C ALA A 100 13.49 -0.41 5.51
N SER A 101 13.67 0.87 5.22
CA SER A 101 13.65 1.36 3.84
C SER A 101 14.62 2.50 3.64
N THR A 102 15.04 2.69 2.41
CA THR A 102 15.89 3.81 1.99
C THR A 102 15.36 4.41 0.70
N PHE A 103 15.49 5.72 0.58
CA PHE A 103 15.15 6.48 -0.61
C PHE A 103 16.24 7.49 -0.91
N GLY A 104 16.45 7.81 -2.19
CA GLY A 104 17.41 8.81 -2.63
C GLY A 104 18.73 8.22 -3.11
N GLY A 105 19.71 9.09 -3.30
CA GLY A 105 21.05 8.78 -3.82
C GLY A 105 22.16 9.60 -3.18
N GLU A 106 23.10 10.03 -4.00
CA GLU A 106 24.15 10.97 -3.56
C GLU A 106 23.55 12.32 -3.23
N GLY A 107 24.02 12.95 -2.16
CA GLY A 107 23.61 14.27 -1.70
C GLY A 107 22.32 14.32 -0.88
N TYR A 108 21.36 13.38 -1.07
CA TYR A 108 20.10 13.31 -0.34
C TYR A 108 19.72 11.86 -0.06
N ARG A 109 19.48 11.52 1.20
CA ARG A 109 19.06 10.17 1.59
C ARG A 109 18.06 10.21 2.73
N GLU A 110 16.99 9.44 2.54
CA GLU A 110 16.05 9.10 3.61
C GLU A 110 16.24 7.65 4.02
N VAL A 111 16.15 7.38 5.32
CA VAL A 111 16.11 6.02 5.88
C VAL A 111 14.96 5.96 6.87
N HIS A 112 14.13 4.93 6.76
CA HIS A 112 13.02 4.74 7.67
C HIS A 112 13.13 3.36 8.33
N TYR A 113 12.85 3.32 9.64
CA TYR A 113 12.70 2.10 10.41
C TYR A 113 11.29 2.04 10.96
N SER A 114 10.67 0.88 10.93
CA SER A 114 9.31 0.68 11.43
C SER A 114 9.21 -0.54 12.33
N LEU A 115 8.43 -0.39 13.39
CA LEU A 115 8.02 -1.46 14.30
C LEU A 115 6.52 -1.38 14.47
N GLY A 116 5.81 -2.49 14.20
CA GLY A 116 4.37 -2.56 14.26
C GLY A 116 3.89 -3.74 15.10
N TYR A 117 2.71 -3.55 15.68
CA TYR A 117 1.95 -4.60 16.36
C TYR A 117 0.50 -4.56 15.90
N ALA A 118 -0.09 -5.74 15.69
CA ALA A 118 -1.48 -5.87 15.29
C ALA A 118 -2.14 -7.06 15.99
N ARG A 119 -3.44 -6.91 16.29
CA ARG A 119 -4.23 -7.94 16.95
C ARG A 119 -5.68 -7.93 16.48
N GLY A 120 -6.29 -9.12 16.44
CA GLY A 120 -7.74 -9.28 16.31
C GLY A 120 -8.42 -9.04 17.66
N LEU A 121 -9.41 -8.16 17.69
CA LEU A 121 -10.28 -7.91 18.83
C LEU A 121 -11.68 -8.45 18.52
N GLN A 122 -12.20 -9.29 19.39
CA GLN A 122 -13.55 -9.83 19.24
C GLN A 122 -14.60 -8.80 19.74
N PHE A 123 -15.59 -8.52 18.90
CA PHE A 123 -16.74 -7.71 19.21
C PHE A 123 -18.00 -8.57 19.17
N GLY A 124 -18.59 -8.82 20.35
CA GLY A 124 -19.71 -9.75 20.47
C GLY A 124 -19.29 -11.19 20.16
N THR A 125 -20.23 -12.00 19.66
CA THR A 125 -20.05 -13.43 19.45
C THR A 125 -19.53 -13.80 18.07
N SER A 126 -19.54 -12.87 17.08
CA SER A 126 -19.33 -13.25 15.68
C SER A 126 -18.43 -12.32 14.86
N ARG A 127 -17.97 -11.20 15.40
CA ARG A 127 -17.18 -10.22 14.63
C ARG A 127 -15.81 -10.02 15.24
N THR A 128 -14.78 -10.11 14.41
CA THR A 128 -13.40 -9.75 14.79
C THR A 128 -12.99 -8.50 14.00
N VAL A 129 -12.55 -7.48 14.71
CA VAL A 129 -11.93 -6.29 14.15
C VAL A 129 -10.43 -6.41 14.36
N HIS A 130 -9.65 -6.26 13.29
CA HIS A 130 -8.20 -6.29 13.37
C HIS A 130 -7.68 -4.87 13.47
N VAL A 131 -6.95 -4.57 14.54
CA VAL A 131 -6.35 -3.27 14.80
C VAL A 131 -4.84 -3.39 14.79
N GLY A 132 -4.17 -2.34 14.36
CA GLY A 132 -2.72 -2.29 14.36
C GLY A 132 -2.18 -0.90 14.58
N LEU A 133 -1.02 -0.85 15.20
CA LEU A 133 -0.23 0.34 15.48
C LEU A 133 1.16 0.13 14.90
N THR A 134 1.74 1.17 14.29
CA THR A 134 3.14 1.19 13.85
C THR A 134 3.80 2.48 14.26
N GLY A 135 4.94 2.38 14.93
CA GLY A 135 5.90 3.46 15.08
C GLY A 135 6.87 3.44 13.89
N ARG A 136 7.10 4.59 13.28
CA ARG A 136 8.08 4.74 12.19
C ARG A 136 9.03 5.87 12.51
N TYR A 137 10.31 5.55 12.59
CA TYR A 137 11.36 6.54 12.69
C TYR A 137 11.82 6.92 11.29
N TYR A 138 11.72 8.20 10.99
CA TYR A 138 12.19 8.84 9.75
C TYR A 138 13.52 9.52 10.04
N TYR A 139 14.49 9.32 9.17
CA TYR A 139 15.75 10.02 9.22
C TYR A 139 16.11 10.50 7.81
N THR A 140 16.30 11.79 7.67
CA THR A 140 16.70 12.45 6.42
C THR A 140 18.05 13.07 6.60
N ARG A 141 18.95 12.86 5.63
CA ARG A 141 20.29 13.46 5.57
C ARG A 141 20.46 14.17 4.24
N ILE A 142 21.00 15.39 4.31
CA ILE A 142 21.41 16.20 3.17
C ILE A 142 22.89 16.48 3.33
N ASP A 143 23.71 16.13 2.34
CA ASP A 143 25.13 16.35 2.40
C ASP A 143 25.45 17.84 2.48
N GLY A 144 26.33 18.21 3.40
CA GLY A 144 26.65 19.61 3.72
C GLY A 144 25.67 20.30 4.69
N TYR A 145 24.47 19.75 4.92
CA TYR A 145 23.46 20.36 5.81
C TYR A 145 23.15 19.52 7.06
N GLY A 146 23.66 18.28 7.12
CA GLY A 146 23.45 17.39 8.26
C GLY A 146 22.23 16.49 8.11
N GLY A 147 21.65 16.08 9.24
CA GLY A 147 20.49 15.18 9.24
C GLY A 147 19.52 15.49 10.37
N ALA A 148 18.25 15.15 10.15
CA ALA A 148 17.17 15.30 11.11
C ALA A 148 16.34 14.02 11.17
N GLY A 149 15.71 13.76 12.32
CA GLY A 149 14.87 12.58 12.50
C GLY A 149 13.60 12.88 13.25
N ALA A 150 12.55 12.12 12.94
CA ALA A 150 11.24 12.25 13.58
C ALA A 150 10.59 10.87 13.77
N LEU A 151 9.75 10.73 14.78
CA LEU A 151 8.98 9.53 15.06
C LEU A 151 7.51 9.75 14.70
N GLY A 152 7.02 9.02 13.71
CA GLY A 152 5.62 9.00 13.31
C GLY A 152 4.87 7.79 13.87
N VAL A 153 3.59 7.98 14.13
CA VAL A 153 2.67 6.94 14.60
C VAL A 153 1.60 6.70 13.55
N HIS A 154 1.36 5.44 13.22
CA HIS A 154 0.38 5.00 12.23
C HIS A 154 -0.64 4.08 12.87
N LEU A 155 -1.90 4.24 12.53
CA LEU A 155 -3.02 3.45 13.02
C LEU A 155 -3.71 2.75 11.86
N GLY A 156 -4.07 1.48 12.03
CA GLY A 156 -4.76 0.71 11.01
C GLY A 156 -5.88 -0.15 11.58
N ILE A 157 -6.96 -0.23 10.84
CA ILE A 157 -8.11 -1.08 11.15
C ILE A 157 -8.45 -1.91 9.90
N LEU A 158 -8.72 -3.18 10.09
CA LEU A 158 -9.25 -4.07 9.06
C LEU A 158 -10.43 -4.84 9.62
N LEU A 159 -11.55 -4.75 8.92
CA LEU A 159 -12.81 -5.39 9.29
C LEU A 159 -13.24 -6.35 8.18
N PRO A 160 -13.16 -7.66 8.36
CA PRO A 160 -13.83 -8.63 7.50
C PRO A 160 -15.35 -8.51 7.68
N LEU A 161 -16.03 -7.95 6.67
CA LEU A 161 -17.49 -7.82 6.66
C LEU A 161 -18.15 -9.16 6.25
N LEU A 162 -17.56 -9.80 5.24
CA LEU A 162 -17.90 -11.11 4.71
C LEU A 162 -16.61 -11.87 4.37
N PRO A 163 -16.62 -13.18 4.19
CA PRO A 163 -15.44 -13.92 3.72
C PRO A 163 -14.85 -13.38 2.41
N SER A 164 -15.70 -12.76 1.57
CA SER A 164 -15.33 -12.15 0.30
C SER A 164 -15.07 -10.64 0.37
N LEU A 165 -15.51 -9.95 1.43
CA LEU A 165 -15.51 -8.48 1.51
C LEU A 165 -14.83 -7.98 2.79
N HIS A 166 -13.77 -7.22 2.65
CA HIS A 166 -13.08 -6.56 3.75
C HIS A 166 -13.15 -5.04 3.59
N LEU A 167 -13.32 -4.35 4.69
CA LEU A 167 -13.19 -2.89 4.81
C LEU A 167 -11.91 -2.60 5.58
N GLY A 168 -11.13 -1.63 5.12
CA GLY A 168 -9.93 -1.16 5.79
C GLY A 168 -9.97 0.34 6.02
N ALA A 169 -9.34 0.80 7.09
CA ALA A 169 -9.03 2.20 7.35
C ALA A 169 -7.59 2.32 7.86
N HIS A 170 -6.88 3.36 7.44
CA HIS A 170 -5.49 3.59 7.81
C HIS A 170 -5.22 5.09 7.93
N ALA A 171 -4.53 5.49 8.98
CA ALA A 171 -4.04 6.84 9.21
C ALA A 171 -2.54 6.81 9.47
N THR A 172 -1.78 7.70 8.79
CA THR A 172 -0.33 7.82 8.98
C THR A 172 0.01 9.12 9.69
N ASN A 173 1.09 9.07 10.49
CA ASN A 173 1.64 10.24 11.20
C ASN A 173 0.59 10.99 12.02
N VAL A 174 -0.28 10.25 12.74
CA VAL A 174 -1.39 10.81 13.54
C VAL A 174 -0.92 11.75 14.66
N ASN A 175 0.36 11.69 15.03
CA ASN A 175 1.01 12.55 16.02
C ASN A 175 1.65 13.80 15.40
N SER A 176 1.43 14.08 14.10
CA SER A 176 1.96 15.26 13.38
C SER A 176 3.47 15.46 13.56
N PRO A 177 4.32 14.45 13.28
CA PRO A 177 5.75 14.57 13.48
C PRO A 177 6.36 15.60 12.52
N SER A 178 7.42 16.30 12.96
CA SER A 178 8.17 17.27 12.16
C SER A 178 9.64 16.89 12.14
N LEU A 179 10.29 16.95 10.98
CA LEU A 179 11.73 16.74 10.86
C LEU A 179 12.53 17.93 11.38
N VAL A 180 12.09 19.13 11.02
CA VAL A 180 12.61 20.41 11.50
C VAL A 180 11.42 21.34 11.76
N GLU A 181 11.66 22.46 12.47
CA GLU A 181 10.62 23.44 12.76
C GLU A 181 9.95 23.92 11.45
N GLY A 182 8.62 23.80 11.38
CA GLY A 182 7.83 24.20 10.21
C GLY A 182 7.71 23.15 9.10
N GLU A 183 8.45 22.03 9.13
CA GLU A 183 8.37 20.96 8.13
C GLU A 183 7.74 19.68 8.71
N ALA A 184 6.41 19.64 8.71
CA ALA A 184 5.66 18.46 9.16
C ALA A 184 5.72 17.33 8.11
N LEU A 185 5.87 16.10 8.59
CA LEU A 185 5.77 14.92 7.73
C LEU A 185 4.33 14.73 7.22
N PRO A 186 4.16 14.20 6.00
CA PRO A 186 2.83 14.00 5.41
C PRO A 186 1.92 13.18 6.32
N GLN A 187 0.71 13.69 6.55
CA GLN A 187 -0.37 12.97 7.24
C GLN A 187 -1.37 12.46 6.22
N THR A 188 -1.66 11.17 6.25
CA THR A 188 -2.59 10.59 5.27
C THR A 188 -3.69 9.81 5.96
N LEU A 189 -4.87 9.83 5.32
CA LEU A 189 -6.03 9.02 5.68
C LEU A 189 -6.43 8.18 4.47
N SER A 190 -6.76 6.93 4.70
CA SER A 190 -7.30 6.08 3.64
C SER A 190 -8.40 5.17 4.16
N VAL A 191 -9.41 4.97 3.33
CA VAL A 191 -10.48 3.99 3.55
C VAL A 191 -10.60 3.18 2.28
N GLY A 192 -10.65 1.86 2.41
CA GLY A 192 -10.63 0.97 1.27
C GLY A 192 -11.49 -0.25 1.42
N LEU A 193 -11.86 -0.81 0.29
CA LEU A 193 -12.59 -2.07 0.17
C LEU A 193 -11.77 -3.07 -0.62
N ARG A 194 -11.83 -4.31 -0.20
CA ARG A 194 -11.33 -5.47 -0.91
C ARG A 194 -12.46 -6.45 -1.12
N TYR A 195 -12.78 -6.72 -2.38
CA TYR A 195 -13.80 -7.68 -2.77
C TYR A 195 -13.21 -8.83 -3.57
N ARG A 196 -13.34 -10.05 -3.07
CA ARG A 196 -12.97 -11.28 -3.77
C ARG A 196 -14.21 -11.83 -4.47
N ALA A 197 -14.43 -11.44 -5.72
CA ALA A 197 -15.59 -11.85 -6.50
C ALA A 197 -15.60 -13.37 -6.76
N THR A 198 -14.41 -13.95 -7.02
CA THR A 198 -14.21 -15.40 -7.18
C THR A 198 -12.85 -15.80 -6.57
N SER A 199 -12.52 -17.09 -6.59
CA SER A 199 -11.18 -17.57 -6.20
C SER A 199 -10.06 -17.00 -7.08
N ARG A 200 -10.40 -16.51 -8.29
CA ARG A 200 -9.47 -16.00 -9.30
C ARG A 200 -9.55 -14.49 -9.53
N LEU A 201 -10.60 -13.81 -9.04
CA LEU A 201 -10.84 -12.39 -9.29
C LEU A 201 -10.93 -11.63 -7.97
N LEU A 202 -10.03 -10.67 -7.79
CA LEU A 202 -9.98 -9.72 -6.69
C LEU A 202 -10.12 -8.30 -7.23
N VAL A 203 -10.97 -7.51 -6.61
CA VAL A 203 -11.12 -6.07 -6.86
C VAL A 203 -10.81 -5.33 -5.57
N VAL A 204 -10.09 -4.22 -5.69
CA VAL A 204 -9.75 -3.33 -4.58
C VAL A 204 -10.04 -1.90 -4.96
N THR A 205 -10.46 -1.10 -3.98
CA THR A 205 -10.66 0.34 -4.17
C THR A 205 -10.37 1.05 -2.86
N ASP A 206 -9.73 2.23 -2.95
CA ASP A 206 -9.42 3.09 -1.81
C ASP A 206 -9.81 4.53 -2.13
N VAL A 207 -10.28 5.25 -1.13
CA VAL A 207 -10.23 6.71 -1.07
C VAL A 207 -9.04 7.08 -0.20
N PHE A 208 -8.08 7.77 -0.79
CA PHE A 208 -6.85 8.20 -0.14
C PHE A 208 -6.80 9.73 -0.06
N LYS A 209 -6.49 10.26 1.09
CA LYS A 209 -6.31 11.69 1.34
C LYS A 209 -4.98 11.93 2.05
N ASP A 210 -4.05 12.57 1.38
CA ASP A 210 -2.98 13.31 2.02
C ASP A 210 -3.56 14.68 2.42
N LEU A 211 -3.35 15.12 3.65
CA LEU A 211 -3.97 16.36 4.13
C LEU A 211 -3.54 17.60 3.34
N SER A 212 -2.34 17.56 2.74
CA SER A 212 -1.77 18.66 1.94
C SER A 212 -2.19 18.61 0.47
N TYR A 213 -2.79 17.51 -0.03
CA TYR A 213 -3.11 17.32 -1.45
C TYR A 213 -4.58 16.95 -1.66
N PRO A 214 -5.15 17.10 -2.88
CA PRO A 214 -6.48 16.63 -3.20
C PRO A 214 -6.67 15.12 -2.91
N ALA A 215 -7.88 14.73 -2.57
CA ALA A 215 -8.21 13.32 -2.38
C ALA A 215 -8.05 12.54 -3.69
N SER A 216 -7.59 11.29 -3.59
CA SER A 216 -7.38 10.39 -4.72
C SER A 216 -8.25 9.14 -4.56
N VAL A 217 -8.98 8.80 -5.59
CA VAL A 217 -9.61 7.49 -5.71
C VAL A 217 -8.62 6.55 -6.39
N ARG A 218 -8.45 5.37 -5.81
CA ARG A 218 -7.55 4.32 -6.29
C ARG A 218 -8.34 3.06 -6.53
N ALA A 219 -8.10 2.39 -7.61
CA ALA A 219 -8.77 1.12 -7.92
C ALA A 219 -7.81 0.15 -8.58
N GLY A 220 -8.02 -1.14 -8.32
CA GLY A 220 -7.21 -2.19 -8.91
C GLY A 220 -7.96 -3.51 -9.03
N VAL A 221 -7.54 -4.29 -10.01
CA VAL A 221 -8.04 -5.64 -10.26
C VAL A 221 -6.86 -6.62 -10.34
N GLU A 222 -7.00 -7.78 -9.70
CA GLU A 222 -6.07 -8.91 -9.80
C GLU A 222 -6.82 -10.11 -10.34
N VAL A 223 -6.37 -10.64 -11.47
CA VAL A 223 -6.89 -11.87 -12.09
C VAL A 223 -5.83 -12.95 -11.99
N ARG A 224 -6.22 -14.16 -11.59
CA ARG A 224 -5.36 -15.34 -11.55
C ARG A 224 -5.81 -16.37 -12.58
N PRO A 225 -5.30 -16.33 -13.83
CA PRO A 225 -5.65 -17.31 -14.85
C PRO A 225 -5.35 -18.74 -14.39
N ILE A 226 -4.21 -18.91 -13.75
CA ILE A 226 -3.79 -20.14 -13.08
C ILE A 226 -3.32 -19.86 -11.63
N SER A 227 -3.19 -20.87 -10.80
CA SER A 227 -2.82 -20.73 -9.39
C SER A 227 -1.44 -20.08 -9.16
N MET A 228 -0.54 -20.20 -10.14
CA MET A 228 0.83 -19.70 -10.09
C MET A 228 0.98 -18.28 -10.62
N LEU A 229 0.05 -17.80 -11.48
CA LEU A 229 0.17 -16.52 -12.20
C LEU A 229 -0.93 -15.56 -11.76
N ALA A 230 -0.55 -14.31 -11.48
CA ALA A 230 -1.47 -13.20 -11.21
C ALA A 230 -1.16 -12.04 -12.17
N LEU A 231 -2.18 -11.52 -12.81
CA LEU A 231 -2.14 -10.32 -13.64
C LEU A 231 -2.88 -9.21 -12.90
N ARG A 232 -2.37 -7.97 -12.99
CA ARG A 232 -2.91 -6.83 -12.29
C ARG A 232 -3.00 -5.61 -13.19
N ALA A 233 -4.04 -4.83 -12.97
CA ALA A 233 -4.19 -3.50 -13.54
C ALA A 233 -4.78 -2.58 -12.47
N GLY A 234 -4.43 -1.31 -12.51
CA GLY A 234 -4.92 -0.33 -11.56
C GLY A 234 -4.85 1.10 -12.09
N VAL A 235 -5.54 1.98 -11.38
CA VAL A 235 -5.63 3.40 -11.71
C VAL A 235 -5.72 4.24 -10.45
N THR A 236 -5.15 5.44 -10.48
CA THR A 236 -5.34 6.50 -9.47
C THR A 236 -5.89 7.75 -10.14
N SER A 237 -6.68 8.57 -9.43
CA SER A 237 -7.32 9.76 -10.00
C SER A 237 -6.51 11.04 -9.80
N SER A 238 -5.78 11.17 -8.70
CA SER A 238 -5.03 12.39 -8.34
C SER A 238 -3.68 12.03 -7.73
N PRO A 239 -2.59 12.17 -8.49
CA PRO A 239 -2.56 12.40 -9.95
C PRO A 239 -3.08 11.18 -10.72
N THR A 240 -3.56 11.40 -11.95
CA THR A 240 -3.98 10.29 -12.81
C THR A 240 -2.77 9.46 -13.21
N ARG A 241 -2.79 8.17 -12.84
CA ARG A 241 -1.74 7.20 -13.19
C ARG A 241 -2.38 5.87 -13.52
N PHE A 242 -1.77 5.17 -14.46
CA PHE A 242 -2.14 3.80 -14.81
C PHE A 242 -1.04 2.85 -14.34
N THR A 243 -1.45 1.71 -13.83
CA THR A 243 -0.50 0.71 -13.33
C THR A 243 -0.82 -0.65 -13.90
N GLY A 244 0.22 -1.45 -14.09
CA GLY A 244 0.10 -2.84 -14.47
C GLY A 244 1.11 -3.70 -13.73
N GLY A 245 0.83 -5.00 -13.58
CA GLY A 245 1.75 -5.86 -12.89
C GLY A 245 1.49 -7.35 -13.11
N VAL A 246 2.54 -8.13 -12.86
CA VAL A 246 2.55 -9.59 -12.93
C VAL A 246 3.06 -10.14 -11.59
N GLY A 247 2.51 -11.26 -11.17
CA GLY A 247 2.99 -11.99 -9.99
C GLY A 247 3.09 -13.47 -10.26
N VAL A 248 4.17 -14.08 -9.77
CA VAL A 248 4.40 -15.54 -9.88
C VAL A 248 4.54 -16.11 -8.47
N ARG A 249 3.89 -17.25 -8.23
CA ARG A 249 3.98 -18.01 -6.99
C ARG A 249 4.74 -19.32 -7.23
N LEU A 250 5.85 -19.49 -6.52
CA LEU A 250 6.70 -20.67 -6.58
C LEU A 250 6.84 -21.23 -5.16
N GLY A 251 5.87 -22.05 -4.74
CA GLY A 251 5.84 -22.62 -3.40
C GLY A 251 5.80 -21.54 -2.30
N TRP A 252 6.89 -21.41 -1.56
CA TRP A 252 7.06 -20.46 -0.46
C TRP A 252 7.55 -19.06 -0.91
N ILE A 253 7.93 -18.91 -2.19
CA ILE A 253 8.34 -17.63 -2.79
C ILE A 253 7.21 -17.06 -3.64
N ARG A 254 7.05 -15.74 -3.60
CA ARG A 254 6.21 -14.97 -4.53
C ARG A 254 7.02 -13.82 -5.08
N ALA A 255 7.12 -13.74 -6.40
CA ALA A 255 7.76 -12.64 -7.10
C ALA A 255 6.71 -11.77 -7.77
N HIS A 256 6.91 -10.46 -7.76
CA HIS A 256 6.01 -9.50 -8.36
C HIS A 256 6.81 -8.44 -9.10
N LEU A 257 6.35 -8.12 -10.30
CA LEU A 257 6.82 -6.99 -11.10
C LEU A 257 5.62 -6.07 -11.35
N ALA A 258 5.85 -4.78 -11.34
CA ALA A 258 4.86 -3.79 -11.74
C ALA A 258 5.52 -2.59 -12.38
N ALA A 259 4.73 -1.88 -13.17
CA ALA A 259 5.11 -0.59 -13.73
C ALA A 259 3.94 0.38 -13.57
N GLU A 260 4.27 1.62 -13.25
CA GLU A 260 3.37 2.76 -13.22
C GLU A 260 3.70 3.68 -14.37
N GLN A 261 2.70 4.21 -15.03
CA GLN A 261 2.81 5.27 -16.02
C GLN A 261 2.23 6.56 -15.45
N HIS A 262 3.07 7.58 -15.35
CA HIS A 262 2.64 8.95 -15.10
C HIS A 262 2.58 9.71 -16.43
N PRO A 263 1.50 10.44 -16.76
CA PRO A 263 1.32 11.08 -18.08
C PRO A 263 2.46 12.01 -18.48
N THR A 264 3.08 12.69 -17.51
CA THR A 264 4.14 13.69 -17.75
C THR A 264 5.54 13.16 -17.41
N LEU A 265 5.67 12.36 -16.33
CA LEU A 265 6.98 11.99 -15.77
C LEU A 265 7.50 10.63 -16.29
N GLY A 266 6.66 9.87 -17.02
CA GLY A 266 7.05 8.60 -17.61
C GLY A 266 6.83 7.39 -16.72
N TRP A 267 7.69 6.37 -16.86
CA TRP A 267 7.52 5.07 -16.24
C TRP A 267 8.29 4.90 -14.94
N SER A 268 7.67 4.21 -13.99
CA SER A 268 8.27 3.84 -12.70
C SER A 268 8.16 2.33 -12.51
N PRO A 269 9.20 1.56 -12.85
CA PRO A 269 9.24 0.13 -12.60
C PRO A 269 9.42 -0.19 -11.12
N SER A 270 8.89 -1.33 -10.70
CA SER A 270 9.06 -1.86 -9.35
C SER A 270 9.07 -3.38 -9.33
N ALA A 271 9.78 -3.95 -8.37
CA ALA A 271 9.88 -5.38 -8.14
C ALA A 271 9.73 -5.70 -6.65
N SER A 272 9.14 -6.83 -6.32
CA SER A 272 9.15 -7.35 -4.95
C SER A 272 9.23 -8.88 -4.93
N ILE A 273 9.82 -9.39 -3.84
CA ILE A 273 9.89 -10.82 -3.54
C ILE A 273 9.39 -11.02 -2.12
N ASP A 274 8.40 -11.89 -1.94
CA ASP A 274 7.91 -12.32 -0.64
C ASP A 274 8.34 -13.77 -0.39
N VAL A 275 8.94 -14.00 0.75
CA VAL A 275 9.32 -15.33 1.28
C VAL A 275 8.39 -15.63 2.45
N ARG A 276 7.75 -16.82 2.43
CA ARG A 276 6.73 -17.20 3.44
C ARG A 276 6.93 -18.63 3.91
N TRP A 277 6.98 -18.84 5.23
CA TRP A 277 7.15 -20.16 5.86
C TRP A 277 6.32 -20.32 7.13
#